data_9303df9441775293197832d0fffb8f5c
#
_entry.id   9303df9441775293197832d0fffb8f5c
#
_cell.length_a   1.000
_cell.length_b   1.000
_cell.length_c   1.000
_cell.angle_alpha   90.00
_cell.angle_beta   90.00
_cell.angle_gamma   90.00
#
_symmetry.space_group_name_H-M   'P 1'
#
loop_
_entity.id
_entity.type
_entity.pdbx_description
1 polymer ?
#
loop_
_entity_poly.entity_id
_entity_poly.type
_entity_poly.pdbx_seq_one_letter_code
_entity_poly.pdbx_strand_id
1 'polypeptide(L)'
;KSAKYIFESVKSFLEKNNKISDEWNSLNTISENAATVGSLDLGLYKTVDGSNEVLKNLESHMFEIVYLLGADDLKFKKKNEFIIYQGSHGDKGAEIADIILPGAAYTEQNGYFTNLEGKLQKAYKASYPPEDAKEDWLIINELAEAMNHRKLFNDKDELDSSLLNQINLYVQKDTSIKSSIVENVEFKQEILKVNNEDYYYSNAIARASKTMFECKSSKKNLKLTGTEG
;
A
#
# COMPACT_ATOMS: atom_id res chain seq x y z
N LYS A 1 -20.30 -1.47 1.60
CA LYS A 1 -21.41 -1.24 0.60
C LYS A 1 -21.75 0.25 0.51
N SER A 2 -21.90 0.96 1.64
CA SER A 2 -22.27 2.39 1.64
C SER A 2 -21.19 3.30 1.02
N ALA A 3 -19.90 2.98 1.15
CA ALA A 3 -18.81 3.77 0.58
C ALA A 3 -18.92 3.87 -0.95
N LYS A 4 -19.24 2.78 -1.64
CA LYS A 4 -19.43 2.77 -3.09
C LYS A 4 -20.60 3.65 -3.49
N TYR A 5 -21.73 3.56 -2.77
CA TYR A 5 -22.90 4.41 -3.02
C TYR A 5 -22.59 5.90 -2.85
N ILE A 6 -21.89 6.25 -1.78
CA ILE A 6 -21.50 7.65 -1.52
C ILE A 6 -20.58 8.15 -2.63
N PHE A 7 -19.58 7.37 -3.03
CA PHE A 7 -18.65 7.72 -4.11
C PHE A 7 -19.38 7.97 -5.42
N GLU A 8 -20.25 7.05 -5.86
CA GLU A 8 -21.02 7.18 -7.10
C GLU A 8 -22.01 8.35 -7.04
N SER A 9 -22.63 8.61 -5.89
CA SER A 9 -23.52 9.74 -5.71
C SER A 9 -22.79 11.08 -5.81
N VAL A 10 -21.62 11.20 -5.19
CA VAL A 10 -20.77 12.40 -5.27
C VAL A 10 -20.28 12.59 -6.71
N LYS A 11 -19.80 11.55 -7.37
CA LYS A 11 -19.37 11.59 -8.77
C LYS A 11 -20.50 12.08 -9.68
N SER A 12 -21.67 11.48 -9.59
CA SER A 12 -22.84 11.88 -10.37
C SER A 12 -23.26 13.34 -10.12
N PHE A 13 -23.17 13.80 -8.85
CA PHE A 13 -23.46 15.20 -8.51
C PHE A 13 -22.44 16.15 -9.18
N LEU A 14 -21.15 15.82 -9.13
CA LEU A 14 -20.10 16.63 -9.73
C LEU A 14 -20.21 16.67 -11.27
N GLU A 15 -20.50 15.54 -11.91
CA GLU A 15 -20.72 15.46 -13.36
C GLU A 15 -21.93 16.33 -13.80
N LYS A 16 -23.07 16.22 -13.11
CA LYS A 16 -24.27 17.04 -13.39
C LYS A 16 -24.06 18.54 -13.22
N ASN A 17 -23.10 18.93 -12.41
CA ASN A 17 -22.76 20.33 -12.16
C ASN A 17 -21.51 20.80 -12.95
N ASN A 18 -21.06 20.04 -13.95
CA ASN A 18 -19.89 20.34 -14.79
C ASN A 18 -18.60 20.57 -13.95
N LYS A 19 -18.41 19.79 -12.88
CA LYS A 19 -17.24 19.85 -12.02
C LYS A 19 -16.21 18.75 -12.35
N ILE A 20 -16.52 17.88 -13.30
CA ILE A 20 -15.63 16.89 -13.89
C ILE A 20 -15.68 17.08 -15.39
N SER A 21 -14.52 17.27 -16.02
CA SER A 21 -14.31 17.38 -17.46
C SER A 21 -12.99 16.72 -17.82
N ASP A 22 -12.67 16.67 -19.10
CA ASP A 22 -11.38 16.15 -19.59
C ASP A 22 -10.18 16.95 -19.06
N GLU A 23 -10.38 18.24 -18.76
CA GLU A 23 -9.33 19.15 -18.29
C GLU A 23 -9.33 19.34 -16.76
N TRP A 24 -10.43 19.00 -16.08
CA TRP A 24 -10.59 19.27 -14.65
C TRP A 24 -11.39 18.19 -13.92
N ASN A 25 -10.84 17.69 -12.84
CA ASN A 25 -11.51 16.75 -11.97
C ASN A 25 -11.58 17.26 -10.51
N SER A 26 -12.79 17.59 -10.05
CA SER A 26 -13.03 18.03 -8.67
C SER A 26 -13.17 16.88 -7.67
N LEU A 27 -13.17 15.62 -8.13
CA LEU A 27 -13.28 14.46 -7.26
C LEU A 27 -11.91 14.05 -6.76
N ASN A 28 -11.67 14.23 -5.47
CA ASN A 28 -10.43 13.81 -4.82
C ASN A 28 -10.74 12.72 -3.79
N THR A 29 -9.91 11.68 -3.77
CA THR A 29 -9.95 10.62 -2.77
C THR A 29 -8.68 10.64 -1.95
N ILE A 30 -8.81 10.50 -0.63
CA ILE A 30 -7.67 10.43 0.28
C ILE A 30 -7.37 8.96 0.54
N SER A 31 -6.14 8.55 0.23
CA SER A 31 -5.64 7.20 0.49
C SER A 31 -5.00 7.11 1.87
N GLU A 32 -5.23 6.02 2.58
CA GLU A 32 -4.62 5.78 3.89
C GLU A 32 -3.11 5.52 3.78
N ASN A 33 -2.66 4.92 2.68
CA ASN A 33 -1.26 4.53 2.49
C ASN A 33 -0.58 5.35 1.39
N ALA A 34 0.65 5.79 1.64
CA ALA A 34 1.43 6.61 0.72
C ALA A 34 1.73 5.93 -0.64
N ALA A 35 1.79 4.58 -0.67
CA ALA A 35 2.07 3.82 -1.89
C ALA A 35 0.84 3.52 -2.74
N THR A 36 -0.38 3.89 -2.32
CA THR A 36 -1.62 3.48 -3.02
C THR A 36 -1.69 4.01 -4.44
N VAL A 37 -1.42 5.31 -4.64
CA VAL A 37 -1.52 5.93 -5.98
C VAL A 37 -0.48 5.32 -6.92
N GLY A 38 0.77 5.19 -6.49
CA GLY A 38 1.81 4.52 -7.29
C GLY A 38 1.49 3.07 -7.62
N SER A 39 0.84 2.34 -6.71
CA SER A 39 0.38 0.97 -6.97
C SER A 39 -0.72 0.92 -8.02
N LEU A 40 -1.62 1.89 -8.04
CA LEU A 40 -2.64 2.04 -9.08
C LEU A 40 -2.01 2.37 -10.42
N ASP A 41 -1.05 3.30 -10.47
CA ASP A 41 -0.32 3.67 -11.68
C ASP A 41 0.44 2.49 -12.31
N LEU A 42 0.88 1.55 -11.49
CA LEU A 42 1.55 0.32 -11.93
C LEU A 42 0.57 -0.81 -12.27
N GLY A 43 -0.73 -0.61 -12.07
CA GLY A 43 -1.75 -1.65 -12.29
C GLY A 43 -1.66 -2.82 -11.31
N LEU A 44 -1.04 -2.64 -10.15
CA LEU A 44 -0.91 -3.69 -9.13
C LEU A 44 -2.22 -3.96 -8.39
N TYR A 45 -3.16 -3.03 -8.46
CA TYR A 45 -4.46 -3.14 -7.81
C TYR A 45 -5.48 -3.71 -8.79
N LYS A 46 -5.68 -5.03 -8.75
CA LYS A 46 -6.75 -5.67 -9.52
C LYS A 46 -7.91 -5.98 -8.58
N THR A 47 -9.02 -5.27 -8.75
CA THR A 47 -10.29 -5.64 -8.15
C THR A 47 -11.17 -6.30 -9.20
N VAL A 48 -11.64 -7.49 -8.93
CA VAL A 48 -12.71 -8.11 -9.71
C VAL A 48 -14.02 -7.83 -8.96
N ASP A 49 -14.97 -7.18 -9.59
CA ASP A 49 -16.29 -6.82 -9.03
C ASP A 49 -16.24 -6.08 -7.67
N GLY A 50 -15.22 -5.23 -7.46
CA GLY A 50 -15.04 -4.50 -6.21
C GLY A 50 -14.64 -5.36 -5.01
N SER A 51 -14.26 -6.61 -5.23
CA SER A 51 -13.72 -7.50 -4.21
C SER A 51 -12.25 -7.81 -4.48
N ASN A 52 -11.45 -7.78 -3.44
CA ASN A 52 -10.07 -8.23 -3.52
C ASN A 52 -10.03 -9.76 -3.48
N GLU A 53 -9.98 -10.39 -4.65
CA GLU A 53 -9.95 -11.85 -4.78
C GLU A 53 -8.71 -12.46 -4.10
N VAL A 54 -7.58 -11.76 -4.16
CA VAL A 54 -6.33 -12.21 -3.49
C VAL A 54 -6.52 -12.31 -1.99
N LEU A 55 -7.15 -11.30 -1.35
CA LEU A 55 -7.41 -11.35 0.10
C LEU A 55 -8.41 -12.45 0.47
N LYS A 56 -9.45 -12.67 -0.34
CA LYS A 56 -10.40 -13.77 -0.12
C LYS A 56 -9.72 -15.13 -0.20
N ASN A 57 -8.88 -15.32 -1.22
CA ASN A 57 -8.14 -16.57 -1.41
C ASN A 57 -7.12 -16.77 -0.28
N LEU A 58 -6.50 -15.70 0.21
CA LEU A 58 -5.62 -15.74 1.37
C LEU A 58 -6.39 -16.15 2.64
N GLU A 59 -7.52 -15.52 2.92
CA GLU A 59 -8.40 -15.85 4.06
C GLU A 59 -8.95 -17.28 3.99
N SER A 60 -9.15 -17.78 2.77
CA SER A 60 -9.61 -19.15 2.50
C SER A 60 -8.48 -20.17 2.44
N HIS A 61 -7.24 -19.78 2.67
CA HIS A 61 -6.04 -20.65 2.66
C HIS A 61 -5.84 -21.42 1.34
N MET A 62 -6.06 -20.74 0.22
CA MET A 62 -5.96 -21.31 -1.13
C MET A 62 -4.53 -21.29 -1.69
N PHE A 63 -3.59 -20.65 -1.01
CA PHE A 63 -2.21 -20.53 -1.45
C PHE A 63 -1.31 -21.51 -0.69
N GLU A 64 -0.39 -22.17 -1.41
CA GLU A 64 0.67 -22.98 -0.82
C GLU A 64 1.84 -22.13 -0.35
N ILE A 65 2.16 -21.07 -1.12
CA ILE A 65 3.24 -20.13 -0.83
C ILE A 65 2.67 -18.72 -0.79
N VAL A 66 3.04 -17.96 0.22
CA VAL A 66 2.67 -16.55 0.39
C VAL A 66 3.94 -15.71 0.56
N TYR A 67 4.14 -14.76 -0.35
CA TYR A 67 5.25 -13.81 -0.28
C TYR A 67 4.72 -12.46 0.21
N LEU A 68 5.16 -12.04 1.38
CA LEU A 68 4.77 -10.80 2.05
C LEU A 68 5.85 -9.74 1.82
N LEU A 69 5.69 -8.87 0.83
CA LEU A 69 6.59 -7.76 0.56
C LEU A 69 6.13 -6.52 1.35
N GLY A 70 6.79 -6.23 2.46
CA GLY A 70 6.45 -5.13 3.34
C GLY A 70 5.04 -5.20 3.96
N ALA A 71 4.37 -6.35 3.86
CA ALA A 71 3.02 -6.56 4.38
C ALA A 71 3.06 -6.96 5.86
N ASP A 72 3.41 -6.03 6.72
CA ASP A 72 3.71 -6.21 8.13
C ASP A 72 2.49 -6.09 9.07
N ASP A 73 1.37 -5.52 8.62
CA ASP A 73 0.14 -5.37 9.42
C ASP A 73 -1.01 -6.30 8.96
N LEU A 74 -0.68 -7.42 8.36
CA LEU A 74 -1.66 -8.34 7.82
C LEU A 74 -2.32 -9.16 8.94
N LYS A 75 -3.66 -9.11 9.03
CA LYS A 75 -4.45 -9.93 9.96
C LYS A 75 -4.74 -11.30 9.34
N PHE A 76 -3.71 -12.10 9.23
CA PHE A 76 -3.78 -13.42 8.63
C PHE A 76 -3.34 -14.49 9.65
N LYS A 77 -4.10 -15.58 9.75
CA LYS A 77 -3.72 -16.75 10.57
C LYS A 77 -3.16 -17.82 9.65
N LYS A 78 -1.84 -18.01 9.70
CA LYS A 78 -1.15 -19.08 9.02
C LYS A 78 -1.74 -20.47 9.41
N LYS A 79 -1.87 -21.33 8.41
CA LYS A 79 -2.15 -22.77 8.58
C LYS A 79 -1.00 -23.59 8.00
N ASN A 80 -1.13 -23.98 6.74
CA ASN A 80 -0.15 -24.84 6.05
C ASN A 80 0.68 -24.09 5.00
N GLU A 81 0.42 -22.81 4.82
CA GLU A 81 1.13 -21.98 3.85
C GLU A 81 2.61 -21.85 4.22
N PHE A 82 3.49 -21.89 3.23
CA PHE A 82 4.87 -21.51 3.37
C PHE A 82 4.98 -19.99 3.18
N ILE A 83 5.38 -19.26 4.20
CA ILE A 83 5.38 -17.80 4.22
C ILE A 83 6.80 -17.26 4.14
N ILE A 84 7.04 -16.43 3.14
CA ILE A 84 8.27 -15.64 2.97
C ILE A 84 7.93 -14.20 3.31
N TYR A 85 8.63 -13.60 4.25
CA TYR A 85 8.51 -12.18 4.57
C TYR A 85 9.74 -11.43 4.12
N GLN A 86 9.56 -10.36 3.34
CA GLN A 86 10.60 -9.40 3.00
C GLN A 86 10.22 -8.04 3.57
N GLY A 87 11.07 -7.48 4.40
CA GLY A 87 10.82 -6.18 5.02
C GLY A 87 11.96 -5.71 5.92
N SER A 88 11.89 -4.46 6.34
CA SER A 88 12.94 -3.79 7.12
C SER A 88 12.79 -3.94 8.64
N HIS A 89 11.60 -4.25 9.13
CA HIS A 89 11.29 -4.34 10.55
C HIS A 89 10.44 -5.58 10.84
N GLY A 90 10.73 -6.23 11.98
CA GLY A 90 9.89 -7.31 12.46
C GLY A 90 8.54 -6.82 12.96
N ASP A 91 7.47 -7.45 12.48
CA ASP A 91 6.09 -7.25 12.92
C ASP A 91 5.29 -8.51 12.62
N LYS A 92 3.96 -8.45 12.58
CA LYS A 92 3.06 -9.60 12.38
C LYS A 92 3.41 -10.46 11.17
N GLY A 93 3.85 -9.84 10.06
CA GLY A 93 4.30 -10.58 8.89
C GLY A 93 5.55 -11.43 9.18
N ALA A 94 6.51 -10.88 9.91
CA ALA A 94 7.73 -11.59 10.30
C ALA A 94 7.44 -12.69 11.35
N GLU A 95 6.50 -12.47 12.27
CA GLU A 95 6.14 -13.44 13.32
C GLU A 95 5.61 -14.77 12.75
N ILE A 96 4.93 -14.74 11.60
CA ILE A 96 4.34 -15.91 10.97
C ILE A 96 5.19 -16.48 9.83
N ALA A 97 6.28 -15.83 9.45
CA ALA A 97 7.12 -16.23 8.33
C ALA A 97 7.94 -17.49 8.63
N ASP A 98 8.12 -18.33 7.62
CA ASP A 98 9.08 -19.43 7.62
C ASP A 98 10.46 -18.97 7.23
N ILE A 99 10.54 -17.96 6.33
CA ILE A 99 11.78 -17.31 5.91
C ILE A 99 11.60 -15.79 5.99
N ILE A 100 12.62 -15.11 6.51
CA ILE A 100 12.70 -13.65 6.55
C ILE A 100 13.88 -13.22 5.65
N LEU A 101 13.57 -12.34 4.69
CA LEU A 101 14.55 -11.69 3.82
C LEU A 101 14.70 -10.23 4.28
N PRO A 102 15.86 -9.81 4.83
CA PRO A 102 16.02 -8.47 5.35
C PRO A 102 16.07 -7.44 4.23
N GLY A 103 15.02 -6.64 4.13
CA GLY A 103 14.88 -5.55 3.17
C GLY A 103 15.32 -4.21 3.77
N ALA A 104 15.69 -3.27 2.91
CA ALA A 104 16.00 -1.90 3.27
C ALA A 104 14.75 -1.12 3.71
N ALA A 105 14.90 -0.21 4.68
CA ALA A 105 13.87 0.75 4.99
C ALA A 105 13.73 1.78 3.85
N TYR A 106 12.61 2.49 3.78
CA TYR A 106 12.36 3.48 2.72
C TYR A 106 13.41 4.61 2.70
N THR A 107 14.09 4.88 3.80
CA THR A 107 15.18 5.85 3.92
C THR A 107 16.54 5.31 3.46
N GLU A 108 16.63 4.01 3.22
CA GLU A 108 17.87 3.28 2.89
C GLU A 108 17.89 2.81 1.43
N GLN A 109 16.86 3.12 0.66
CA GLN A 109 16.75 2.78 -0.76
C GLN A 109 16.22 3.96 -1.58
N ASN A 110 16.59 4.01 -2.87
CA ASN A 110 15.99 4.94 -3.81
C ASN A 110 14.65 4.38 -4.30
N GLY A 111 13.65 5.25 -4.43
CA GLY A 111 12.33 4.85 -4.89
C GLY A 111 11.55 6.00 -5.54
N TYR A 112 10.38 5.68 -6.04
CA TYR A 112 9.45 6.65 -6.58
C TYR A 112 8.15 6.62 -5.79
N PHE A 113 7.59 7.80 -5.56
CA PHE A 113 6.31 7.98 -4.89
C PHE A 113 5.41 8.86 -5.74
N THR A 114 4.17 8.45 -5.90
CA THR A 114 3.14 9.27 -6.54
C THR A 114 2.25 9.87 -5.47
N ASN A 115 2.12 11.19 -5.44
CA ASN A 115 1.25 11.86 -4.49
C ASN A 115 -0.23 11.77 -4.90
N LEU A 116 -1.15 12.32 -4.08
CA LEU A 116 -2.59 12.27 -4.35
C LEU A 116 -3.01 13.05 -5.61
N GLU A 117 -2.18 13.96 -6.09
CA GLU A 117 -2.39 14.71 -7.34
C GLU A 117 -1.87 13.96 -8.58
N GLY A 118 -1.32 12.75 -8.39
CA GLY A 118 -0.72 11.96 -9.47
C GLY A 118 0.70 12.42 -9.84
N LYS A 119 1.34 13.28 -9.04
CA LYS A 119 2.71 13.73 -9.29
C LYS A 119 3.71 12.67 -8.82
N LEU A 120 4.46 12.12 -9.78
CA LEU A 120 5.56 11.21 -9.53
C LEU A 120 6.79 11.98 -9.02
N GLN A 121 7.37 11.51 -7.93
CA GLN A 121 8.54 12.11 -7.27
C GLN A 121 9.56 11.04 -6.94
N LYS A 122 10.84 11.30 -7.24
CA LYS A 122 11.95 10.43 -6.85
C LYS A 122 12.39 10.76 -5.42
N ALA A 123 12.44 9.75 -4.57
CA ALA A 123 13.03 9.81 -3.25
C ALA A 123 14.42 9.21 -3.29
N TYR A 124 15.37 9.88 -2.67
CA TYR A 124 16.75 9.42 -2.58
C TYR A 124 17.00 8.87 -1.18
N LYS A 125 17.80 7.80 -1.12
CA LYS A 125 18.22 7.23 0.16
C LYS A 125 19.03 8.24 0.97
N ALA A 126 18.78 8.28 2.27
CA ALA A 126 19.49 9.10 3.23
C ALA A 126 20.57 8.31 3.99
N SER A 127 20.48 6.98 3.98
CA SER A 127 21.40 6.07 4.64
C SER A 127 21.57 4.79 3.84
N TYR A 128 22.39 3.89 4.33
CA TYR A 128 22.60 2.57 3.76
C TYR A 128 21.89 1.52 4.62
N PRO A 129 21.39 0.42 4.02
CA PRO A 129 20.85 -0.70 4.78
C PRO A 129 21.90 -1.24 5.76
N PRO A 130 21.50 -1.64 6.97
CA PRO A 130 22.39 -2.23 7.94
C PRO A 130 22.73 -3.69 7.58
N GLU A 131 23.94 -4.11 7.90
CA GLU A 131 24.41 -5.52 7.82
C GLU A 131 24.07 -6.19 6.47
N ASP A 132 23.31 -7.28 6.51
CA ASP A 132 22.91 -8.07 5.33
C ASP A 132 21.63 -7.58 4.66
N ALA A 133 21.03 -6.50 5.16
CA ALA A 133 19.83 -5.94 4.54
C ALA A 133 20.15 -5.33 3.17
N LYS A 134 19.26 -5.55 2.21
CA LYS A 134 19.42 -5.13 0.81
C LYS A 134 18.20 -4.32 0.35
N GLU A 135 18.42 -3.48 -0.68
CA GLU A 135 17.31 -2.85 -1.40
C GLU A 135 16.35 -3.93 -1.96
N ASP A 136 15.06 -3.74 -1.86
CA ASP A 136 14.05 -4.75 -2.17
C ASP A 136 14.20 -5.37 -3.56
N TRP A 137 14.54 -4.56 -4.56
CA TRP A 137 14.72 -5.03 -5.93
C TRP A 137 15.93 -5.98 -6.10
N LEU A 138 17.00 -5.80 -5.29
CA LEU A 138 18.18 -6.68 -5.29
C LEU A 138 17.80 -8.06 -4.76
N ILE A 139 17.03 -8.11 -3.69
CA ILE A 139 16.55 -9.38 -3.11
C ILE A 139 15.72 -10.15 -4.16
N ILE A 140 14.81 -9.46 -4.85
CA ILE A 140 13.97 -10.08 -5.90
C ILE A 140 14.83 -10.55 -7.08
N ASN A 141 15.85 -9.79 -7.45
CA ASN A 141 16.78 -10.16 -8.51
C ASN A 141 17.58 -11.42 -8.16
N GLU A 142 18.13 -11.48 -6.93
CA GLU A 142 18.87 -12.65 -6.42
C GLU A 142 17.94 -13.88 -6.31
N LEU A 143 16.72 -13.70 -5.88
CA LEU A 143 15.73 -14.77 -5.83
C LEU A 143 15.46 -15.33 -7.23
N ALA A 144 15.30 -14.46 -8.23
CA ALA A 144 15.11 -14.90 -9.62
C ALA A 144 16.30 -15.69 -10.14
N GLU A 145 17.53 -15.27 -9.84
CA GLU A 145 18.74 -16.04 -10.20
C GLU A 145 18.78 -17.39 -9.50
N ALA A 146 18.47 -17.44 -8.20
CA ALA A 146 18.45 -18.68 -7.42
C ALA A 146 17.41 -19.69 -7.94
N MET A 147 16.31 -19.20 -8.53
CA MET A 147 15.28 -20.01 -9.18
C MET A 147 15.65 -20.43 -10.63
N ASN A 148 16.91 -20.32 -11.03
CA ASN A 148 17.43 -20.61 -12.38
C ASN A 148 16.85 -19.72 -13.49
N HIS A 149 16.40 -18.53 -13.14
CA HIS A 149 16.05 -17.48 -14.10
C HIS A 149 17.26 -16.55 -14.31
N ARG A 150 17.21 -15.71 -15.33
CA ARG A 150 18.17 -14.61 -15.48
C ARG A 150 17.83 -13.49 -14.51
N LYS A 151 18.80 -12.61 -14.24
CA LYS A 151 18.54 -11.33 -13.58
C LYS A 151 17.40 -10.60 -14.27
N LEU A 152 16.49 -10.03 -13.48
CA LEU A 152 15.38 -9.24 -14.00
C LEU A 152 15.87 -7.90 -14.53
N PHE A 153 16.81 -7.28 -13.81
CA PHE A 153 17.44 -6.00 -14.15
C PHE A 153 18.93 -6.07 -13.84
N ASN A 154 19.76 -5.50 -14.71
CA ASN A 154 21.20 -5.46 -14.54
C ASN A 154 21.62 -4.42 -13.49
N ASP A 155 20.90 -3.30 -13.46
CA ASP A 155 21.14 -2.19 -12.55
C ASP A 155 19.86 -1.42 -12.21
N LYS A 156 20.00 -0.41 -11.35
CA LYS A 156 18.89 0.43 -10.89
C LYS A 156 18.34 1.35 -11.99
N ASP A 157 19.17 1.75 -12.94
CA ASP A 157 18.77 2.64 -14.04
C ASP A 157 17.88 1.89 -15.04
N GLU A 158 18.16 0.62 -15.30
CA GLU A 158 17.31 -0.26 -16.10
C GLU A 158 15.94 -0.48 -15.42
N LEU A 159 15.93 -0.74 -14.12
CA LEU A 159 14.70 -0.84 -13.33
C LEU A 159 13.90 0.47 -13.37
N ASP A 160 14.54 1.61 -13.13
CA ASP A 160 13.90 2.92 -13.12
C ASP A 160 13.31 3.25 -14.51
N SER A 161 14.03 2.93 -15.57
CA SER A 161 13.55 3.11 -16.94
C SER A 161 12.33 2.24 -17.25
N SER A 162 12.36 0.98 -16.83
CA SER A 162 11.24 0.06 -16.98
C SER A 162 10.00 0.52 -16.21
N LEU A 163 10.20 0.98 -14.96
CA LEU A 163 9.15 1.55 -14.12
C LEU A 163 8.47 2.75 -14.78
N LEU A 164 9.26 3.72 -15.24
CA LEU A 164 8.74 4.93 -15.87
C LEU A 164 7.98 4.63 -17.17
N ASN A 165 8.47 3.69 -17.98
CA ASN A 165 7.77 3.22 -19.16
C ASN A 165 6.43 2.56 -18.81
N GLN A 166 6.39 1.76 -17.75
CA GLN A 166 5.17 1.08 -17.31
C GLN A 166 4.11 2.09 -16.84
N ILE A 167 4.50 3.07 -16.03
CA ILE A 167 3.61 4.15 -15.58
C ILE A 167 3.05 4.91 -16.78
N ASN A 168 3.88 5.33 -17.73
CA ASN A 168 3.44 6.05 -18.91
C ASN A 168 2.43 5.25 -19.74
N LEU A 169 2.61 3.94 -19.88
CA LEU A 169 1.68 3.07 -20.60
C LEU A 169 0.31 2.96 -19.90
N TYR A 170 0.28 2.94 -18.57
CA TYR A 170 -0.97 2.87 -17.81
C TYR A 170 -1.71 4.20 -17.80
N VAL A 171 -1.02 5.30 -17.51
CA VAL A 171 -1.60 6.65 -17.50
C VAL A 171 -2.19 7.03 -18.86
N GLN A 172 -1.56 6.65 -19.96
CA GLN A 172 -2.08 6.90 -21.31
C GLN A 172 -3.32 6.05 -21.66
N LYS A 173 -3.49 4.87 -21.06
CA LYS A 173 -4.63 3.99 -21.32
C LYS A 173 -5.89 4.36 -20.54
N ASP A 174 -5.75 5.08 -19.45
CA ASP A 174 -6.82 5.26 -18.46
C ASP A 174 -7.46 6.66 -18.49
N THR A 175 -7.39 7.35 -19.62
CA THR A 175 -8.04 8.67 -19.82
C THR A 175 -9.57 8.61 -19.90
N SER A 176 -10.18 7.43 -19.88
CA SER A 176 -11.62 7.30 -19.77
C SER A 176 -12.01 6.70 -18.42
N ILE A 177 -12.42 7.56 -17.48
CA ILE A 177 -13.25 7.12 -16.35
C ILE A 177 -14.56 6.60 -16.95
N LYS A 178 -14.56 5.34 -17.39
CA LYS A 178 -15.81 4.69 -17.77
C LYS A 178 -16.66 4.63 -16.52
N SER A 179 -17.67 5.49 -16.43
CA SER A 179 -18.69 5.39 -15.41
C SER A 179 -19.39 4.05 -15.61
N SER A 180 -19.03 3.05 -14.86
CA SER A 180 -19.93 1.93 -14.67
C SER A 180 -21.08 2.48 -13.83
N ILE A 181 -22.23 2.70 -14.48
CA ILE A 181 -23.47 2.97 -13.77
C ILE A 181 -23.71 1.74 -12.92
N VAL A 182 -23.53 1.89 -11.62
CA VAL A 182 -23.87 0.82 -10.69
C VAL A 182 -25.35 0.88 -10.46
N GLU A 183 -26.10 0.17 -11.30
CA GLU A 183 -27.50 -0.10 -11.06
C GLU A 183 -27.65 -0.88 -9.74
N ASN A 184 -28.51 -0.37 -8.85
CA ASN A 184 -28.92 -1.02 -7.59
C ASN A 184 -27.90 -1.15 -6.45
N VAL A 185 -27.26 -0.07 -6.06
CA VAL A 185 -26.62 -0.03 -4.74
C VAL A 185 -27.62 0.48 -3.70
N GLU A 186 -28.11 -0.42 -2.84
CA GLU A 186 -28.94 -0.02 -1.70
C GLU A 186 -28.15 0.84 -0.73
N PHE A 187 -28.66 2.03 -0.43
CA PHE A 187 -28.17 2.84 0.67
C PHE A 187 -28.63 2.21 1.99
N LYS A 188 -27.67 1.77 2.80
CA LYS A 188 -27.95 1.40 4.19
C LYS A 188 -27.53 2.55 5.08
N GLN A 189 -28.46 3.03 5.90
CA GLN A 189 -28.18 4.01 6.92
C GLN A 189 -27.35 3.35 8.02
N GLU A 190 -26.03 3.51 7.94
CA GLU A 190 -25.06 2.98 8.89
C GLU A 190 -24.33 4.15 9.56
N ILE A 191 -24.03 4.03 10.85
CA ILE A 191 -23.16 4.98 11.52
C ILE A 191 -21.76 4.78 10.92
N LEU A 192 -21.21 5.86 10.33
CA LEU A 192 -19.84 5.85 9.83
C LEU A 192 -18.89 5.66 11.02
N LYS A 193 -18.27 4.51 11.10
CA LYS A 193 -17.18 4.28 12.03
C LYS A 193 -15.92 4.85 11.43
N VAL A 194 -15.42 5.93 12.01
CA VAL A 194 -14.10 6.43 11.67
C VAL A 194 -13.08 5.48 12.31
N ASN A 195 -12.29 4.83 11.48
CA ASN A 195 -11.14 4.07 11.93
C ASN A 195 -10.06 5.10 12.30
N ASN A 196 -9.95 5.45 13.57
CA ASN A 196 -8.84 6.27 14.01
C ASN A 196 -7.59 5.40 14.03
N GLU A 197 -6.74 5.58 13.05
CA GLU A 197 -5.41 4.98 13.08
C GLU A 197 -4.64 5.50 14.31
N ASP A 198 -3.86 4.61 14.89
CA ASP A 198 -3.02 4.96 16.02
C ASP A 198 -1.84 5.80 15.52
N TYR A 199 -1.89 7.11 15.76
CA TYR A 199 -0.85 8.06 15.37
C TYR A 199 0.58 7.60 15.71
N TYR A 200 0.75 6.94 16.86
CA TYR A 200 2.05 6.48 17.33
C TYR A 200 2.52 5.18 16.65
N TYR A 201 1.61 4.43 16.01
CA TYR A 201 1.88 3.12 15.44
C TYR A 201 1.44 3.00 13.99
N SER A 202 1.53 4.09 13.23
CA SER A 202 1.05 4.19 11.86
C SER A 202 1.82 3.32 10.85
N ASN A 203 3.04 2.89 11.18
CA ASN A 203 3.86 2.04 10.31
C ASN A 203 4.79 1.13 11.13
N ALA A 204 5.46 0.17 10.46
CA ALA A 204 6.33 -0.80 11.12
C ALA A 204 7.49 -0.16 11.89
N ILE A 205 8.10 0.89 11.36
CA ILE A 205 9.20 1.62 12.02
C ILE A 205 8.71 2.26 13.32
N ALA A 206 7.55 2.93 13.27
CA ALA A 206 6.93 3.55 14.45
C ALA A 206 6.55 2.50 15.51
N ARG A 207 6.04 1.33 15.10
CA ARG A 207 5.70 0.23 16.01
C ARG A 207 6.93 -0.38 16.66
N ALA A 208 8.08 -0.43 15.98
CA ALA A 208 9.35 -0.91 16.52
C ALA A 208 10.07 0.13 17.39
N SER A 209 9.64 1.39 17.39
CA SER A 209 10.30 2.49 18.09
C SER A 209 9.95 2.52 19.58
N LYS A 210 11.00 2.41 20.44
CA LYS A 210 10.84 2.59 21.90
C LYS A 210 10.33 3.98 22.24
N THR A 211 10.79 5.02 21.57
CA THR A 211 10.37 6.41 21.79
C THR A 211 8.88 6.57 21.50
N MET A 212 8.37 6.01 20.39
CA MET A 212 6.94 6.05 20.05
C MET A 212 6.09 5.31 21.08
N PHE A 213 6.59 4.18 21.60
CA PHE A 213 5.94 3.45 22.69
C PHE A 213 5.87 4.29 23.97
N GLU A 214 6.95 4.96 24.35
CA GLU A 214 7.00 5.84 25.53
C GLU A 214 6.05 7.03 25.38
N CYS A 215 6.02 7.68 24.20
CA CYS A 215 5.08 8.77 23.89
C CYS A 215 3.62 8.33 24.03
N LYS A 216 3.28 7.19 23.46
CA LYS A 216 1.91 6.63 23.56
C LYS A 216 1.52 6.32 25.01
N SER A 217 2.44 5.75 25.77
CA SER A 217 2.23 5.42 27.18
C SER A 217 2.04 6.68 28.02
N SER A 218 2.84 7.73 27.80
CA SER A 218 2.72 9.02 28.45
C SER A 218 1.37 9.70 28.15
N LYS A 219 0.88 9.63 26.91
CA LYS A 219 -0.44 10.18 26.54
C LYS A 219 -1.57 9.47 27.28
N LYS A 220 -1.50 8.16 27.48
CA LYS A 220 -2.50 7.45 28.29
C LYS A 220 -2.55 7.92 29.73
N ASN A 221 -1.42 8.33 30.29
CA ASN A 221 -1.30 8.81 31.66
C ASN A 221 -1.75 10.29 31.80
N LEU A 222 -1.68 11.08 30.69
CA LEU A 222 -2.12 12.48 30.65
C LEU A 222 -3.66 12.66 30.69
N LYS A 223 -4.44 11.60 30.55
CA LYS A 223 -5.91 11.64 30.72
C LYS A 223 -6.39 12.09 32.11
N LEU A 224 -5.48 12.31 33.02
CA LEU A 224 -5.77 12.75 34.39
C LEU A 224 -5.69 14.27 34.62
N THR A 225 -5.33 15.07 33.63
CA THR A 225 -5.06 16.53 33.85
C THR A 225 -6.11 17.46 33.28
N GLY A 226 -7.26 16.97 32.76
CA GLY A 226 -8.44 17.82 32.48
C GLY A 226 -8.27 18.87 31.37
N THR A 227 -7.20 18.81 30.58
CA THR A 227 -6.99 19.65 29.39
C THR A 227 -7.18 18.82 28.15
N GLU A 228 -8.39 18.37 27.90
CA GLU A 228 -8.78 17.84 26.59
C GLU A 228 -9.36 19.01 25.76
N GLY A 229 -8.54 19.52 24.82
CA GLY A 229 -9.01 20.32 23.70
C GLY A 229 -9.33 19.43 22.55
#